data_d63f352c928060bf224558019dbc5cf2
#
_entry.id   d63f352c928060bf224558019dbc5cf2
#
_cell.length_a   1.000
_cell.length_b   1.000
_cell.length_c   1.000
_cell.angle_alpha   90.00
_cell.angle_beta   90.00
_cell.angle_gamma   90.00
#
_symmetry.space_group_name_H-M   'P 1'
#
loop_
_entity.id
_entity.type
_entity.pdbx_description
1 polymer ?
#
loop_
_entity_poly.entity_id
_entity_poly.type
_entity_poly.pdbx_seq_one_letter_code
_entity_poly.pdbx_strand_id
1 'polypeptide(L)'
;MLQMLQYPFSRGSIHIPPMSETNYEKATIDDKPMINPRYFLGPGEIDKKVMAKALRWGDRICQTEPLAKLIRGRVFPPPANGAKTEDEVYEEFVSNYTVTDWHPVGTCAMGEADGINAGVVNDMLQVYGVHALRVVDASIMPLQVGAHIQATVYAIAEKAADMIIDDYFARNGPL
;
A
#
# COMPACT_ATOMS: atom_id res chain seq x y z
N MET A 1 6.94 20.50 -0.89
CA MET A 1 7.70 19.25 -0.63
C MET A 1 6.71 18.15 -0.47
N LEU A 2 6.86 17.03 -1.18
CA LEU A 2 6.05 15.83 -1.04
C LEU A 2 6.69 14.93 0.01
N GLN A 3 5.87 14.25 0.82
CA GLN A 3 6.35 13.33 1.85
C GLN A 3 5.55 12.04 1.76
N MET A 4 6.24 10.92 1.87
CA MET A 4 5.68 9.58 1.75
C MET A 4 5.97 8.78 3.01
N LEU A 5 4.93 8.16 3.58
CA LEU A 5 5.07 7.16 4.63
C LEU A 5 5.17 5.78 3.98
N GLN A 6 6.39 5.21 3.94
CA GLN A 6 6.65 3.95 3.25
C GLN A 6 6.18 2.70 4.03
N TYR A 7 6.12 2.78 5.35
CA TYR A 7 5.78 1.65 6.22
C TYR A 7 4.59 2.01 7.13
N PRO A 8 3.37 2.14 6.56
CA PRO A 8 2.20 2.48 7.34
C PRO A 8 1.76 1.33 8.24
N PHE A 9 1.19 1.66 9.39
CA PHE A 9 0.45 0.72 10.23
C PHE A 9 -1.00 0.54 9.79
N SER A 10 -1.53 1.48 9.00
CA SER A 10 -2.86 1.37 8.38
C SER A 10 -2.96 0.10 7.54
N ARG A 11 -4.06 -0.62 7.69
CA ARG A 11 -4.35 -1.84 6.92
C ARG A 11 -5.75 -1.74 6.34
N GLY A 12 -5.84 -1.88 5.03
CA GLY A 12 -7.08 -1.91 4.28
C GLY A 12 -7.47 -3.30 3.81
N SER A 13 -8.47 -3.35 2.95
CA SER A 13 -8.94 -4.59 2.34
C SER A 13 -9.49 -4.35 0.95
N ILE A 14 -9.44 -5.39 0.13
CA ILE A 14 -10.09 -5.47 -1.18
C ILE A 14 -10.95 -6.73 -1.18
N HIS A 15 -12.23 -6.59 -1.48
CA HIS A 15 -13.17 -7.69 -1.50
C HIS A 15 -14.07 -7.62 -2.73
N ILE A 16 -14.63 -8.78 -3.11
CA ILE A 16 -15.74 -8.85 -4.05
C ILE A 16 -16.96 -8.18 -3.40
N PRO A 17 -17.77 -7.39 -4.13
CA PRO A 17 -18.98 -6.80 -3.57
C PRO A 17 -19.88 -7.87 -2.95
N PRO A 18 -20.46 -7.64 -1.77
CA PRO A 18 -21.43 -8.57 -1.19
C PRO A 18 -22.65 -8.66 -2.07
N MET A 19 -23.26 -9.83 -2.15
CA MET A 19 -24.59 -9.97 -2.71
C MET A 19 -25.55 -9.08 -1.91
N SER A 20 -26.32 -8.21 -2.57
CA SER A 20 -27.32 -7.43 -1.88
C SER A 20 -28.45 -8.36 -1.44
N GLU A 21 -29.04 -8.11 -0.26
CA GLU A 21 -30.19 -8.89 0.23
C GLU A 21 -31.40 -8.78 -0.70
N THR A 22 -31.44 -7.77 -1.58
CA THR A 22 -32.50 -7.49 -2.54
C THR A 22 -32.19 -7.95 -3.96
N ASN A 23 -30.93 -8.26 -4.26
CA ASN A 23 -30.49 -8.71 -5.58
C ASN A 23 -29.64 -9.97 -5.41
N TYR A 24 -30.23 -11.13 -5.66
CA TYR A 24 -29.57 -12.45 -5.56
C TYR A 24 -28.60 -12.73 -6.72
N GLU A 25 -28.32 -11.73 -7.56
CA GLU A 25 -27.29 -11.85 -8.60
C GLU A 25 -25.93 -11.92 -7.96
N LYS A 26 -25.18 -12.97 -8.31
CA LYS A 26 -23.77 -13.11 -7.91
C LYS A 26 -22.96 -11.99 -8.53
N ALA A 27 -21.96 -11.49 -7.79
CA ALA A 27 -20.96 -10.59 -8.35
C ALA A 27 -20.38 -11.18 -9.64
N THR A 28 -20.26 -10.36 -10.66
CA THR A 28 -19.74 -10.71 -11.99
C THR A 28 -18.34 -10.14 -12.16
N ILE A 29 -17.66 -10.51 -13.23
CA ILE A 29 -16.34 -9.98 -13.59
C ILE A 29 -16.37 -8.46 -13.87
N ASP A 30 -17.54 -7.91 -14.22
CA ASP A 30 -17.71 -6.49 -14.52
C ASP A 30 -17.94 -5.62 -13.28
N ASP A 31 -18.23 -6.25 -12.13
CA ASP A 31 -18.43 -5.54 -10.88
C ASP A 31 -17.09 -5.04 -10.32
N LYS A 32 -17.07 -3.76 -9.94
CA LYS A 32 -15.88 -3.17 -9.33
C LYS A 32 -15.64 -3.74 -7.94
N PRO A 33 -14.40 -4.09 -7.57
CA PRO A 33 -14.10 -4.54 -6.22
C PRO A 33 -14.37 -3.44 -5.20
N MET A 34 -14.75 -3.85 -3.99
CA MET A 34 -14.83 -2.97 -2.83
C MET A 34 -13.42 -2.74 -2.28
N ILE A 35 -12.92 -1.51 -2.43
CA ILE A 35 -11.60 -1.10 -1.93
C ILE A 35 -11.82 -0.22 -0.69
N ASN A 36 -11.31 -0.68 0.44
CA ASN A 36 -11.36 0.08 1.69
C ASN A 36 -9.92 0.26 2.24
N PRO A 37 -9.29 1.42 2.02
CA PRO A 37 -7.92 1.66 2.45
C PRO A 37 -7.76 1.76 3.97
N ARG A 38 -8.80 2.16 4.71
CA ARG A 38 -8.82 2.34 6.16
C ARG A 38 -7.66 3.18 6.69
N TYR A 39 -7.30 4.24 5.95
CA TYR A 39 -6.24 5.15 6.39
C TYR A 39 -6.56 5.73 7.77
N PHE A 40 -5.55 5.77 8.62
CA PHE A 40 -5.58 6.36 9.97
C PHE A 40 -6.60 5.72 10.94
N LEU A 41 -7.04 4.49 10.69
CA LEU A 41 -7.95 3.78 11.57
C LEU A 41 -7.24 2.70 12.40
N GLY A 42 -7.64 2.56 13.67
CA GLY A 42 -7.05 1.59 14.59
C GLY A 42 -5.54 1.80 14.76
N PRO A 43 -4.69 0.78 14.56
CA PRO A 43 -3.23 0.94 14.64
C PRO A 43 -2.67 2.04 13.73
N GLY A 44 -3.37 2.35 12.63
CA GLY A 44 -3.00 3.39 11.67
C GLY A 44 -3.18 4.82 12.17
N GLU A 45 -3.77 5.07 13.34
CA GLU A 45 -3.82 6.41 13.94
C GLU A 45 -2.43 7.01 14.17
N ILE A 46 -1.42 6.18 14.40
CA ILE A 46 -0.03 6.62 14.52
C ILE A 46 0.51 7.20 13.23
N ASP A 47 0.07 6.68 12.08
CA ASP A 47 0.52 7.13 10.76
C ASP A 47 0.22 8.61 10.54
N LYS A 48 -0.97 9.07 10.99
CA LYS A 48 -1.34 10.48 10.92
C LYS A 48 -0.36 11.36 11.70
N LYS A 49 -0.01 10.96 12.91
CA LYS A 49 0.92 11.69 13.76
C LYS A 49 2.34 11.70 13.18
N VAL A 50 2.78 10.57 12.61
CA VAL A 50 4.09 10.47 11.96
C VAL A 50 4.14 11.38 10.73
N MET A 51 3.12 11.36 9.89
CA MET A 51 3.04 12.21 8.70
C MET A 51 2.96 13.69 9.05
N ALA A 52 2.19 14.08 10.09
CA ALA A 52 2.15 15.45 10.57
C ALA A 52 3.52 15.95 11.04
N LYS A 53 4.28 15.11 11.77
CA LYS A 53 5.65 15.42 12.17
C LYS A 53 6.60 15.51 10.97
N ALA A 54 6.42 14.65 9.96
CA ALA A 54 7.20 14.69 8.73
C ALA A 54 6.94 15.99 7.96
N LEU A 55 5.69 16.46 7.86
CA LEU A 55 5.35 17.76 7.28
C LEU A 55 6.04 18.92 8.02
N ARG A 56 6.03 18.89 9.35
CA ARG A 56 6.74 19.88 10.18
C ARG A 56 8.25 19.85 9.93
N TRP A 57 8.84 18.67 9.73
CA TRP A 57 10.24 18.52 9.31
C TRP A 57 10.51 19.16 7.95
N GLY A 58 9.63 18.90 6.96
CA GLY A 58 9.71 19.51 5.64
C GLY A 58 9.67 21.04 5.70
N ASP A 59 8.80 21.60 6.53
CA ASP A 59 8.72 23.05 6.74
C ASP A 59 10.02 23.61 7.35
N ARG A 60 10.59 22.92 8.36
CA ARG A 60 11.89 23.29 8.94
C ARG A 60 13.03 23.25 7.92
N ILE A 61 13.07 22.24 7.05
CA ILE A 61 14.05 22.16 5.97
C ILE A 61 13.91 23.38 5.04
N CYS A 62 12.69 23.74 4.67
CA CYS A 62 12.42 24.89 3.83
C CYS A 62 12.84 26.23 4.46
N GLN A 63 12.86 26.29 5.81
CA GLN A 63 13.28 27.48 6.56
C GLN A 63 14.80 27.48 6.89
N THR A 64 15.54 26.46 6.47
CA THR A 64 16.98 26.32 6.74
C THR A 64 17.80 26.82 5.55
N GLU A 65 18.91 27.53 5.81
CA GLU A 65 19.82 27.97 4.78
C GLU A 65 20.53 26.77 4.08
N PRO A 66 20.75 26.81 2.76
CA PRO A 66 20.53 27.94 1.85
C PRO A 66 19.09 28.04 1.28
N LEU A 67 18.20 27.07 1.55
CA LEU A 67 16.86 27.02 0.96
C LEU A 67 15.97 28.21 1.41
N ALA A 68 16.12 28.64 2.65
CA ALA A 68 15.34 29.74 3.22
C ALA A 68 15.38 31.02 2.37
N LYS A 69 16.50 31.30 1.70
CA LYS A 69 16.65 32.47 0.80
C LYS A 69 15.81 32.35 -0.48
N LEU A 70 15.46 31.15 -0.89
CA LEU A 70 14.74 30.86 -2.13
C LEU A 70 13.24 30.72 -1.89
N ILE A 71 12.81 30.48 -0.63
CA ILE A 71 11.44 30.16 -0.27
C ILE A 71 10.82 31.34 0.48
N ARG A 72 9.76 31.91 -0.10
CA ARG A 72 9.09 33.08 0.48
C ARG A 72 8.21 32.76 1.67
N GLY A 73 7.75 31.54 1.81
CA GLY A 73 6.91 31.08 2.92
C GLY A 73 6.09 29.85 2.58
N ARG A 74 5.41 29.33 3.59
CA ARG A 74 4.46 28.22 3.47
C ARG A 74 3.11 28.76 2.99
N VAL A 75 2.62 28.21 1.89
CA VAL A 75 1.30 28.54 1.35
C VAL A 75 0.26 27.53 1.82
N PHE A 76 0.64 26.24 1.88
CA PHE A 76 -0.29 25.17 2.20
C PHE A 76 0.39 24.02 2.97
N PRO A 77 -0.18 23.55 4.11
CA PRO A 77 -1.30 24.18 4.81
C PRO A 77 -0.94 25.60 5.25
N PRO A 78 -1.91 26.50 5.41
CA PRO A 78 -1.63 27.85 5.91
C PRO A 78 -1.05 27.78 7.34
N PRO A 79 -0.21 28.75 7.76
CA PRO A 79 0.26 28.81 9.14
C PRO A 79 -0.89 28.88 10.13
N ALA A 80 -0.67 28.37 11.35
CA ALA A 80 -1.63 28.49 12.43
C ALA A 80 -1.97 29.97 12.72
N ASN A 81 -3.22 30.25 12.97
CA ASN A 81 -3.75 31.61 13.15
C ASN A 81 -4.16 31.93 14.59
N GLY A 82 -3.71 31.13 15.54
CA GLY A 82 -4.04 31.26 16.98
C GLY A 82 -5.32 30.52 17.41
N ALA A 83 -6.20 30.13 16.48
CA ALA A 83 -7.35 29.26 16.79
C ALA A 83 -6.96 27.80 16.90
N LYS A 84 -5.88 27.39 16.23
CA LYS A 84 -5.28 26.05 16.26
C LYS A 84 -3.79 26.16 16.46
N THR A 85 -3.21 25.12 17.06
CA THR A 85 -1.74 24.94 17.12
C THR A 85 -1.21 24.50 15.74
N GLU A 86 0.09 24.66 15.53
CA GLU A 86 0.73 24.15 14.30
C GLU A 86 0.55 22.62 14.15
N ASP A 87 0.62 21.87 15.24
CA ASP A 87 0.45 20.41 15.19
C ASP A 87 -0.97 20.02 14.77
N GLU A 88 -2.00 20.70 15.26
CA GLU A 88 -3.39 20.51 14.85
C GLU A 88 -3.61 20.86 13.36
N VAL A 89 -2.96 21.92 12.86
CA VAL A 89 -3.00 22.27 11.43
C VAL A 89 -2.40 21.18 10.58
N TYR A 90 -1.25 20.61 10.96
CA TYR A 90 -0.64 19.50 10.21
C TYR A 90 -1.45 18.22 10.30
N GLU A 91 -2.00 17.86 11.46
CA GLU A 91 -2.84 16.65 11.59
C GLU A 91 -4.13 16.74 10.77
N GLU A 92 -4.77 17.90 10.77
CA GLU A 92 -5.94 18.16 9.93
C GLU A 92 -5.60 18.10 8.43
N PHE A 93 -4.47 18.69 8.04
CA PHE A 93 -3.98 18.62 6.68
C PHE A 93 -3.73 17.19 6.22
N VAL A 94 -3.04 16.39 7.03
CA VAL A 94 -2.83 14.96 6.75
C VAL A 94 -4.15 14.23 6.59
N SER A 95 -5.13 14.48 7.48
CA SER A 95 -6.43 13.81 7.40
C SER A 95 -7.20 14.11 6.11
N ASN A 96 -7.07 15.32 5.60
CA ASN A 96 -7.86 15.79 4.47
C ASN A 96 -7.17 15.63 3.10
N TYR A 97 -5.83 15.56 3.07
CA TYR A 97 -5.05 15.64 1.84
C TYR A 97 -4.07 14.48 1.62
N THR A 98 -4.10 13.45 2.48
CA THR A 98 -3.34 12.23 2.21
C THR A 98 -3.97 11.48 1.04
N VAL A 99 -3.13 11.11 0.10
CA VAL A 99 -3.49 10.31 -1.07
C VAL A 99 -2.59 9.07 -1.14
N THR A 100 -3.01 8.09 -1.91
CA THR A 100 -2.17 6.94 -2.22
C THR A 100 -1.00 7.36 -3.12
N ASP A 101 0.16 6.69 -2.95
CA ASP A 101 1.28 6.76 -3.89
C ASP A 101 1.24 5.60 -4.90
N TRP A 102 0.08 4.98 -5.07
CA TRP A 102 -0.16 3.87 -6.00
C TRP A 102 0.72 2.63 -5.78
N HIS A 103 1.09 2.38 -4.55
CA HIS A 103 1.90 1.22 -4.14
C HIS A 103 1.14 0.28 -3.19
N PRO A 104 -0.09 -0.17 -3.49
CA PRO A 104 -0.76 -1.15 -2.65
C PRO A 104 -0.06 -2.51 -2.75
N VAL A 105 0.12 -3.16 -1.62
CA VAL A 105 0.75 -4.49 -1.50
C VAL A 105 -0.03 -5.35 -0.51
N GLY A 106 0.22 -6.66 -0.49
CA GLY A 106 -0.15 -7.56 0.59
C GLY A 106 -1.57 -8.13 0.53
N THR A 107 -2.40 -7.79 -0.47
CA THR A 107 -3.77 -8.35 -0.56
C THR A 107 -3.81 -9.83 -0.94
N CYS A 108 -2.74 -10.36 -1.52
CA CYS A 108 -2.51 -11.79 -1.75
C CYS A 108 -1.16 -12.20 -1.16
N ALA A 109 -0.88 -11.78 0.07
CA ALA A 109 0.42 -11.92 0.70
C ALA A 109 0.96 -13.36 0.65
N MET A 110 2.25 -13.49 0.40
CA MET A 110 2.99 -14.75 0.59
C MET A 110 3.09 -15.06 2.08
N GLY A 111 2.84 -16.30 2.44
CA GLY A 111 2.92 -16.75 3.84
C GLY A 111 2.69 -18.24 3.98
N GLU A 112 2.46 -18.68 5.19
CA GLU A 112 2.12 -20.07 5.50
C GLU A 112 0.66 -20.38 5.12
N ALA A 113 0.31 -21.66 4.99
CA ALA A 113 -1.05 -22.07 4.63
C ALA A 113 -2.08 -21.67 5.70
N ASP A 114 -1.65 -21.65 6.96
CA ASP A 114 -2.46 -21.29 8.12
C ASP A 114 -1.59 -20.77 9.27
N GLY A 115 -2.23 -20.36 10.37
CA GLY A 115 -1.53 -19.80 11.52
C GLY A 115 -1.38 -18.28 11.48
N ILE A 116 -0.47 -17.77 12.33
CA ILE A 116 -0.27 -16.32 12.50
C ILE A 116 0.38 -15.64 11.28
N ASN A 117 1.11 -16.42 10.49
CA ASN A 117 1.77 -15.98 9.27
C ASN A 117 1.02 -16.45 8.01
N ALA A 118 -0.27 -16.74 8.13
CA ALA A 118 -1.07 -17.24 7.03
C ALA A 118 -1.06 -16.25 5.85
N GLY A 119 -0.87 -16.78 4.64
CA GLY A 119 -0.86 -16.06 3.39
C GLY A 119 -1.86 -16.60 2.39
N VAL A 120 -1.94 -15.97 1.24
CA VAL A 120 -2.77 -16.42 0.10
C VAL A 120 -1.97 -17.32 -0.82
N VAL A 121 -0.67 -17.09 -0.95
CA VAL A 121 0.23 -17.88 -1.81
C VAL A 121 1.41 -18.42 -1.03
N ASN A 122 1.95 -19.55 -1.50
CA ASN A 122 3.19 -20.13 -1.00
C ASN A 122 4.44 -19.49 -1.66
N ASP A 123 5.63 -20.00 -1.35
CA ASP A 123 6.91 -19.55 -1.91
C ASP A 123 7.08 -19.84 -3.42
N MET A 124 6.25 -20.73 -3.98
CA MET A 124 6.13 -20.97 -5.42
C MET A 124 5.04 -20.11 -6.07
N LEU A 125 4.51 -19.11 -5.36
CA LEU A 125 3.46 -18.17 -5.77
C LEU A 125 2.11 -18.84 -6.07
N GLN A 126 1.92 -20.09 -5.65
CA GLN A 126 0.71 -20.85 -5.86
C GLN A 126 -0.32 -20.52 -4.79
N VAL A 127 -1.57 -20.31 -5.21
CA VAL A 127 -2.70 -20.04 -4.32
C VAL A 127 -3.07 -21.29 -3.54
N TYR A 128 -3.14 -21.17 -2.21
CA TYR A 128 -3.56 -22.27 -1.34
C TYR A 128 -4.98 -22.73 -1.66
N GLY A 129 -5.18 -24.05 -1.68
CA GLY A 129 -6.49 -24.68 -1.91
C GLY A 129 -6.99 -24.62 -3.36
N VAL A 130 -6.20 -24.08 -4.30
CA VAL A 130 -6.57 -23.99 -5.73
C VAL A 130 -5.44 -24.59 -6.58
N HIS A 131 -5.79 -25.46 -7.53
CA HIS A 131 -4.82 -26.03 -8.45
C HIS A 131 -4.51 -25.11 -9.62
N ALA A 132 -3.24 -25.08 -10.02
CA ALA A 132 -2.74 -24.40 -11.22
C ALA A 132 -3.03 -22.89 -11.28
N LEU A 133 -3.13 -22.23 -10.13
CA LEU A 133 -3.30 -20.79 -10.01
C LEU A 133 -2.12 -20.17 -9.27
N ARG A 134 -1.53 -19.11 -9.82
CA ARG A 134 -0.51 -18.28 -9.20
C ARG A 134 -0.94 -16.82 -9.17
N VAL A 135 -0.41 -16.07 -8.20
CA VAL A 135 -0.47 -14.61 -8.17
C VAL A 135 0.94 -14.07 -8.33
N VAL A 136 1.14 -13.16 -9.30
CA VAL A 136 2.47 -12.67 -9.71
C VAL A 136 2.42 -11.15 -9.88
N ASP A 137 2.18 -10.44 -8.78
CA ASP A 137 2.17 -8.98 -8.77
C ASP A 137 2.53 -8.44 -7.38
N ALA A 138 2.42 -7.14 -7.16
CA ALA A 138 2.74 -6.49 -5.89
C ALA A 138 1.93 -7.01 -4.70
N SER A 139 0.77 -7.62 -4.92
CA SER A 139 -0.09 -8.11 -3.85
C SER A 139 0.51 -9.27 -3.04
N ILE A 140 1.51 -9.98 -3.60
CA ILE A 140 2.20 -11.06 -2.89
C ILE A 140 3.14 -10.58 -1.80
N MET A 141 3.57 -9.31 -1.82
CA MET A 141 4.49 -8.77 -0.81
C MET A 141 3.79 -8.69 0.55
N PRO A 142 4.24 -9.45 1.58
CA PRO A 142 3.62 -9.39 2.90
C PRO A 142 3.88 -8.07 3.61
N LEU A 143 4.98 -7.38 3.25
CA LEU A 143 5.38 -6.07 3.77
C LEU A 143 5.81 -5.16 2.63
N GLN A 144 5.53 -3.86 2.80
CA GLN A 144 6.02 -2.84 1.89
C GLN A 144 7.56 -2.83 1.87
N VAL A 145 8.16 -2.82 0.68
CA VAL A 145 9.59 -2.54 0.54
C VAL A 145 9.84 -1.03 0.49
N GLY A 146 11.04 -0.60 0.86
CA GLY A 146 11.43 0.82 0.81
C GLY A 146 11.53 1.36 -0.61
N ALA A 147 11.31 2.67 -0.79
CA ALA A 147 11.26 3.37 -2.06
C ALA A 147 10.12 2.89 -2.99
N HIS A 148 10.21 3.17 -4.29
CA HIS A 148 9.22 2.74 -5.26
C HIS A 148 9.33 1.24 -5.53
N ILE A 149 8.18 0.54 -5.57
CA ILE A 149 8.12 -0.93 -5.67
C ILE A 149 8.33 -1.48 -7.08
N GLN A 150 8.44 -0.64 -8.11
CA GLN A 150 8.50 -1.07 -9.50
C GLN A 150 9.61 -2.09 -9.77
N ALA A 151 10.83 -1.84 -9.32
CA ALA A 151 11.95 -2.77 -9.50
C ALA A 151 11.69 -4.13 -8.84
N THR A 152 11.08 -4.13 -7.65
CA THR A 152 10.68 -5.35 -6.95
C THR A 152 9.61 -6.12 -7.72
N VAL A 153 8.63 -5.43 -8.31
CA VAL A 153 7.58 -6.06 -9.13
C VAL A 153 8.17 -6.73 -10.38
N TYR A 154 9.13 -6.09 -11.06
CA TYR A 154 9.87 -6.73 -12.15
C TYR A 154 10.63 -7.98 -11.68
N ALA A 155 11.32 -7.90 -10.54
CA ALA A 155 12.04 -9.06 -10.00
C ALA A 155 11.10 -10.23 -9.64
N ILE A 156 9.93 -9.93 -9.10
CA ILE A 156 8.87 -10.94 -8.85
C ILE A 156 8.44 -11.59 -10.17
N ALA A 157 8.20 -10.81 -11.21
CA ALA A 157 7.74 -11.30 -12.50
C ALA A 157 8.79 -12.21 -13.19
N GLU A 158 10.06 -11.79 -13.21
CA GLU A 158 11.18 -12.58 -13.76
C GLU A 158 11.32 -13.90 -13.00
N LYS A 159 11.34 -13.85 -11.67
CA LYS A 159 11.44 -15.08 -10.85
C LYS A 159 10.25 -16.01 -11.05
N ALA A 160 9.05 -15.47 -11.17
CA ALA A 160 7.85 -16.26 -11.44
C ALA A 160 7.88 -16.92 -12.83
N ALA A 161 8.42 -16.24 -13.85
CA ALA A 161 8.59 -16.80 -15.18
C ALA A 161 9.48 -18.04 -15.14
N ASP A 162 10.63 -17.98 -14.46
CA ASP A 162 11.51 -19.13 -14.27
C ASP A 162 10.77 -20.30 -13.59
N MET A 163 10.05 -20.03 -12.49
CA MET A 163 9.29 -21.06 -11.78
C MET A 163 8.22 -21.73 -12.65
N ILE A 164 7.55 -20.96 -13.52
CA ILE A 164 6.52 -21.49 -14.43
C ILE A 164 7.15 -22.36 -15.51
N ILE A 165 8.28 -21.93 -16.06
CA ILE A 165 9.04 -22.66 -17.08
C ILE A 165 9.54 -23.98 -16.49
N ASP A 166 10.15 -23.96 -15.32
CA ASP A 166 10.65 -25.15 -14.65
C ASP A 166 9.52 -26.16 -14.38
N ASP A 167 8.38 -25.70 -13.86
CA ASP A 167 7.19 -26.54 -13.65
C ASP A 167 6.66 -27.13 -14.95
N TYR A 168 6.68 -26.38 -16.06
CA TYR A 168 6.23 -26.87 -17.36
C TYR A 168 7.13 -28.01 -17.86
N PHE A 169 8.45 -27.84 -17.83
CA PHE A 169 9.39 -28.87 -18.28
C PHE A 169 9.43 -30.09 -17.33
N ALA A 170 9.26 -29.88 -16.05
CA ALA A 170 9.16 -31.01 -15.10
C ALA A 170 7.95 -31.92 -15.40
N ARG A 171 6.86 -31.36 -15.93
CA ARG A 171 5.63 -32.13 -16.27
C ARG A 171 5.63 -32.70 -17.69
N ASN A 172 6.24 -32.02 -18.64
CA ASN A 172 6.09 -32.33 -20.05
C ASN A 172 7.41 -32.80 -20.72
N GLY A 173 8.54 -32.72 -20.03
CA GLY A 173 9.86 -32.93 -20.59
C GLY A 173 10.38 -31.74 -21.41
N PRO A 174 11.64 -31.79 -21.85
CA PRO A 174 12.20 -30.76 -22.72
C PRO A 174 11.49 -30.74 -24.09
N LEU A 175 11.41 -29.56 -24.71
CA LEU A 175 10.89 -29.35 -26.06
C LEU A 175 11.71 -30.06 -27.12
#